data_b7956f8c87451060917d23e74a375d5e
#
_entry.id   b7956f8c87451060917d23e74a375d5e
#
_cell.length_a   1.000
_cell.length_b   1.000
_cell.length_c   1.000
_cell.angle_alpha   90.00
_cell.angle_beta   90.00
_cell.angle_gamma   90.00
#
_symmetry.space_group_name_H-M   'P 1'
#
loop_
_entity.id
_entity.type
_entity.pdbx_description
1 polymer ?
#
loop_
_entity_poly.entity_id
_entity_poly.type
_entity_poly.pdbx_seq_one_letter_code
_entity_poly.pdbx_strand_id
1 'polypeptide(L)'
;LAETGPDMNRFPTPGHLASWAKVSPQANESAGRTRGSRSTGKGNRYLAGALGTAVLGCCRTDTFLGARYRRLVKRRGKSRAIVAFSRSVLIAVWHILSEPGTTYLDLGPDHYERTRNHDRALRNAIHRLNALGYRVTLEAA
;
A
#
# COMPACT_ATOMS: atom_id res chain seq x y z
N LEU A 1 -18.33 7.28 -1.47
CA LEU A 1 -18.98 8.60 -1.52
C LEU A 1 -20.08 8.73 -0.47
N ALA A 2 -20.96 7.72 -0.28
CA ALA A 2 -22.04 7.80 0.71
C ALA A 2 -21.56 8.11 2.13
N GLU A 3 -20.42 7.57 2.53
CA GLU A 3 -19.88 7.70 3.89
C GLU A 3 -18.90 8.87 4.06
N THR A 4 -18.20 9.22 2.99
CA THR A 4 -17.14 10.26 3.03
C THR A 4 -17.61 11.62 2.51
N GLY A 5 -18.65 11.62 1.69
CA GLY A 5 -18.98 12.76 0.81
C GLY A 5 -18.00 12.84 -0.37
N PRO A 6 -18.29 13.72 -1.35
CA PRO A 6 -17.41 14.00 -2.48
C PRO A 6 -16.32 15.04 -2.13
N ASP A 7 -16.54 15.86 -1.12
CA ASP A 7 -15.62 16.95 -0.74
C ASP A 7 -14.46 16.43 0.10
N MET A 8 -13.26 16.39 -0.52
CA MET A 8 -12.03 15.95 0.15
C MET A 8 -11.34 17.05 0.95
N ASN A 9 -11.79 18.29 0.93
CA ASN A 9 -11.25 19.36 1.79
C ASN A 9 -11.41 19.03 3.29
N ARG A 10 -12.36 18.18 3.64
CA ARG A 10 -12.52 17.62 5.00
C ARG A 10 -11.32 16.76 5.45
N PHE A 11 -10.52 16.30 4.51
CA PHE A 11 -9.36 15.46 4.76
C PHE A 11 -8.13 16.07 4.11
N PRO A 12 -7.36 16.91 4.83
CA PRO A 12 -6.23 17.66 4.25
C PRO A 12 -5.18 16.80 3.55
N THR A 13 -5.09 15.51 3.90
CA THR A 13 -4.22 14.55 3.23
C THR A 13 -4.89 13.18 3.14
N PRO A 14 -4.45 12.30 2.22
CA PRO A 14 -4.97 10.93 2.14
C PRO A 14 -4.74 10.14 3.44
N GLY A 15 -3.72 10.53 4.22
CA GLY A 15 -3.47 9.97 5.55
C GLY A 15 -4.57 10.27 6.55
N HIS A 16 -5.17 11.47 6.50
CA HIS A 16 -6.30 11.84 7.36
C HIS A 16 -7.55 11.01 7.04
N LEU A 17 -7.85 10.81 5.75
CA LEU A 17 -8.94 9.93 5.33
C LEU A 17 -8.72 8.49 5.82
N ALA A 18 -7.51 7.95 5.64
CA ALA A 18 -7.17 6.61 6.10
C ALA A 18 -7.25 6.45 7.63
N SER A 19 -6.88 7.49 8.38
CA SER A 19 -6.97 7.52 9.85
C SER A 19 -8.42 7.61 10.32
N TRP A 20 -9.23 8.45 9.68
CA TRP A 20 -10.66 8.56 9.94
C TRP A 20 -11.38 7.20 9.67
N ALA A 21 -11.07 6.56 8.56
CA ALA A 21 -11.60 5.25 8.22
C ALA A 21 -11.04 4.09 9.08
N LYS A 22 -10.12 4.39 10.00
CA LYS A 22 -9.47 3.39 10.88
C LYS A 22 -8.75 2.28 10.12
N VAL A 23 -8.18 2.58 8.96
CA VAL A 23 -7.32 1.65 8.20
C VAL A 23 -5.83 1.97 8.34
N SER A 24 -5.48 2.86 9.26
CA SER A 24 -4.10 3.13 9.67
C SER A 24 -3.88 2.56 11.07
N PRO A 25 -2.91 1.66 11.27
CA PRO A 25 -2.56 1.18 12.60
C PRO A 25 -2.06 2.35 13.45
N GLN A 26 -2.57 2.47 14.65
CA GLN A 26 -2.08 3.46 15.61
C GLN A 26 -0.76 2.97 16.21
N ALA A 27 0.22 3.85 16.33
CA ALA A 27 1.44 3.60 17.08
C ALA A 27 1.19 4.02 18.53
N ASN A 28 1.09 3.04 19.43
CA ASN A 28 1.04 3.29 20.86
C ASN A 28 2.49 3.26 21.37
N GLU A 29 3.13 4.41 21.39
CA GLU A 29 4.47 4.55 21.95
C GLU A 29 4.43 5.34 23.24
N SER A 30 5.07 4.84 24.29
CA SER A 30 5.29 5.52 25.54
C SER A 30 6.74 5.33 25.96
N ALA A 31 7.45 6.43 26.20
CA ALA A 31 8.86 6.44 26.59
C ALA A 31 9.76 5.61 25.65
N GLY A 32 9.58 5.73 24.33
CA GLY A 32 10.38 5.02 23.31
C GLY A 32 10.08 3.52 23.19
N ARG A 33 9.06 3.01 23.90
CA ARG A 33 8.63 1.62 23.83
C ARG A 33 7.25 1.51 23.21
N THR A 34 7.11 0.66 22.20
CA THR A 34 5.80 0.32 21.62
C THR A 34 5.01 -0.51 22.62
N ARG A 35 3.89 0.00 23.12
CA ARG A 35 2.99 -0.71 24.03
C ARG A 35 1.77 -1.22 23.30
N GLY A 36 1.47 -2.51 23.48
CA GLY A 36 0.22 -3.16 23.06
C GLY A 36 0.14 -3.51 21.57
N SER A 37 -1.03 -4.01 21.17
CA SER A 37 -1.36 -4.36 19.79
C SER A 37 -1.57 -3.10 18.95
N ARG A 38 -0.97 -3.05 17.76
CA ARG A 38 -1.23 -2.01 16.76
C ARG A 38 -2.61 -2.25 16.12
N SER A 39 -3.65 -2.04 16.88
CA SER A 39 -5.04 -2.15 16.41
C SER A 39 -5.41 -0.93 15.56
N THR A 40 -6.27 -1.14 14.58
CA THR A 40 -6.83 -0.06 13.76
C THR A 40 -8.02 0.63 14.44
N GLY A 41 -8.56 0.07 15.51
CA GLY A 41 -9.78 0.54 16.17
C GLY A 41 -11.06 0.23 15.38
N LYS A 42 -12.20 0.68 15.93
CA LYS A 42 -13.50 0.56 15.28
C LYS A 42 -13.74 1.78 14.38
N GLY A 43 -13.89 1.56 13.08
CA GLY A 43 -14.22 2.58 12.09
C GLY A 43 -15.68 2.50 11.63
N ASN A 44 -16.00 3.22 10.54
CA ASN A 44 -17.30 3.12 9.91
C ASN A 44 -17.49 1.69 9.33
N ARG A 45 -18.53 1.00 9.81
CA ARG A 45 -18.80 -0.41 9.44
C ARG A 45 -19.19 -0.57 7.97
N TYR A 46 -19.88 0.41 7.39
CA TYR A 46 -20.34 0.35 6.00
C TYR A 46 -19.15 0.52 5.05
N LEU A 47 -18.30 1.51 5.33
CA LEU A 47 -17.07 1.69 4.57
C LEU A 47 -16.15 0.47 4.70
N ALA A 48 -16.01 -0.10 5.89
CA ALA A 48 -15.21 -1.31 6.10
C ALA A 48 -15.78 -2.50 5.31
N GLY A 49 -17.10 -2.66 5.26
CA GLY A 49 -17.78 -3.67 4.45
C GLY A 49 -17.52 -3.50 2.96
N ALA A 50 -17.71 -2.28 2.44
CA ALA A 50 -17.44 -1.96 1.04
C ALA A 50 -15.99 -2.22 0.64
N LEU A 51 -15.03 -1.80 1.48
CA LEU A 51 -13.61 -2.07 1.27
C LEU A 51 -13.29 -3.57 1.32
N GLY A 52 -13.92 -4.32 2.23
CA GLY A 52 -13.80 -5.77 2.31
C GLY A 52 -14.29 -6.46 1.04
N THR A 53 -15.43 -6.03 0.49
CA THR A 53 -15.95 -6.53 -0.79
C THR A 53 -15.01 -6.20 -1.95
N ALA A 54 -14.45 -4.99 -1.98
CA ALA A 54 -13.46 -4.58 -2.98
C ALA A 54 -12.20 -5.46 -2.93
N VAL A 55 -11.74 -5.84 -1.73
CA VAL A 55 -10.62 -6.78 -1.56
C VAL A 55 -10.94 -8.12 -2.21
N LEU A 56 -12.14 -8.67 -1.94
CA LEU A 56 -12.56 -9.96 -2.50
C LEU A 56 -12.64 -9.93 -4.04
N GLY A 57 -13.06 -8.82 -4.61
CA GLY A 57 -13.04 -8.61 -6.07
C GLY A 57 -11.61 -8.56 -6.61
N CYS A 58 -10.76 -7.72 -6.01
CA CYS A 58 -9.39 -7.50 -6.49
C CYS A 58 -8.44 -8.67 -6.26
N CYS A 59 -8.66 -9.51 -5.23
CA CYS A 59 -7.70 -10.58 -4.91
C CYS A 59 -7.54 -11.62 -6.04
N ARG A 60 -8.54 -11.73 -6.93
CA ARG A 60 -8.59 -12.66 -8.07
C ARG A 60 -8.19 -12.02 -9.40
N THR A 61 -7.94 -10.71 -9.42
CA THR A 61 -7.59 -10.00 -10.66
C THR A 61 -6.08 -9.87 -10.83
N ASP A 62 -5.63 -9.81 -12.08
CA ASP A 62 -4.24 -9.56 -12.44
C ASP A 62 -3.99 -8.06 -12.58
N THR A 63 -4.16 -7.35 -11.47
CA THR A 63 -3.95 -5.92 -11.32
C THR A 63 -2.83 -5.67 -10.30
N PHE A 64 -2.29 -4.44 -10.31
CA PHE A 64 -1.32 -3.99 -9.29
C PHE A 64 -1.85 -4.20 -7.86
N LEU A 65 -3.09 -3.82 -7.60
CA LEU A 65 -3.70 -3.97 -6.27
C LEU A 65 -3.91 -5.44 -5.91
N GLY A 66 -4.32 -6.29 -6.86
CA GLY A 66 -4.44 -7.73 -6.67
C GLY A 66 -3.10 -8.39 -6.32
N ALA A 67 -2.06 -8.09 -7.09
CA ALA A 67 -0.70 -8.57 -6.83
C ALA A 67 -0.16 -8.08 -5.48
N ARG A 68 -0.40 -6.79 -5.14
CA ARG A 68 -0.06 -6.22 -3.83
C ARG A 68 -0.74 -6.97 -2.70
N TYR A 69 -2.03 -7.26 -2.80
CA TYR A 69 -2.77 -7.99 -1.78
C TYR A 69 -2.20 -9.41 -1.60
N ARG A 70 -2.05 -10.18 -2.68
CA ARG A 70 -1.47 -11.54 -2.63
C ARG A 70 -0.09 -11.56 -1.96
N ARG A 71 0.76 -10.60 -2.26
CA ARG A 71 2.09 -10.45 -1.64
C ARG A 71 2.00 -10.14 -0.15
N LEU A 72 1.07 -9.26 0.25
CA LEU A 72 0.88 -8.90 1.66
C LEU A 72 0.33 -10.06 2.48
N VAL A 73 -0.60 -10.84 1.92
CA VAL A 73 -1.14 -12.04 2.58
C VAL A 73 -0.03 -13.02 2.94
N LYS A 74 0.88 -13.31 1.99
CA LYS A 74 2.02 -14.22 2.22
C LYS A 74 2.94 -13.75 3.36
N ARG A 75 3.08 -12.43 3.57
CA ARG A 75 4.02 -11.86 4.56
C ARG A 75 3.40 -11.54 5.90
N ARG A 76 2.14 -11.14 5.94
CA ARG A 76 1.49 -10.52 7.13
C ARG A 76 0.19 -11.20 7.53
N GLY A 77 -0.31 -12.15 6.74
CA GLY A 77 -1.60 -12.79 6.93
C GLY A 77 -2.77 -11.96 6.39
N LYS A 78 -3.93 -12.58 6.29
CA LYS A 78 -5.14 -12.02 5.63
C LYS A 78 -5.62 -10.72 6.27
N SER A 79 -5.80 -10.69 7.59
CA SER A 79 -6.36 -9.52 8.29
C SER A 79 -5.54 -8.25 8.07
N ARG A 80 -4.21 -8.34 8.21
CA ARG A 80 -3.31 -7.20 7.99
C ARG A 80 -3.24 -6.80 6.51
N ALA A 81 -3.34 -7.78 5.60
CA ALA A 81 -3.37 -7.52 4.17
C ALA A 81 -4.62 -6.77 3.74
N ILE A 82 -5.80 -7.10 4.30
CA ILE A 82 -7.06 -6.39 4.06
C ILE A 82 -6.93 -4.92 4.49
N VAL A 83 -6.44 -4.65 5.67
CA VAL A 83 -6.25 -3.27 6.17
C VAL A 83 -5.30 -2.48 5.27
N ALA A 84 -4.15 -3.07 4.90
CA ALA A 84 -3.18 -2.41 4.05
C ALA A 84 -3.69 -2.18 2.62
N PHE A 85 -4.49 -3.10 2.09
CA PHE A 85 -5.17 -2.95 0.81
C PHE A 85 -6.21 -1.81 0.87
N SER A 86 -7.09 -1.84 1.89
CA SER A 86 -8.11 -0.81 2.12
C SER A 86 -7.50 0.58 2.22
N ARG A 87 -6.37 0.72 2.91
CA ARG A 87 -5.62 1.97 2.94
C ARG A 87 -5.17 2.41 1.55
N SER A 88 -4.64 1.50 0.74
CA SER A 88 -4.17 1.83 -0.62
C SER A 88 -5.32 2.29 -1.52
N VAL A 89 -6.48 1.64 -1.42
CA VAL A 89 -7.69 2.04 -2.16
C VAL A 89 -8.16 3.43 -1.73
N LEU A 90 -8.22 3.71 -0.42
CA LEU A 90 -8.65 5.03 0.06
C LEU A 90 -7.69 6.15 -0.34
N ILE A 91 -6.39 5.88 -0.38
CA ILE A 91 -5.40 6.84 -0.88
C ILE A 91 -5.66 7.16 -2.36
N ALA A 92 -5.89 6.14 -3.19
CA ALA A 92 -6.23 6.35 -4.60
C ALA A 92 -7.55 7.12 -4.78
N VAL A 93 -8.58 6.77 -4.01
CA VAL A 93 -9.86 7.48 -4.01
C VAL A 93 -9.69 8.94 -3.61
N TRP A 94 -8.88 9.23 -2.59
CA TRP A 94 -8.62 10.60 -2.17
C TRP A 94 -8.00 11.43 -3.30
N HIS A 95 -6.98 10.93 -3.99
CA HIS A 95 -6.36 11.62 -5.13
C HIS A 95 -7.35 11.85 -6.28
N ILE A 96 -8.13 10.83 -6.64
CA ILE A 96 -9.13 10.96 -7.71
C ILE A 96 -10.18 12.03 -7.39
N LEU A 97 -10.58 12.15 -6.13
CA LEU A 97 -11.61 13.10 -5.71
C LEU A 97 -11.04 14.50 -5.41
N SER A 98 -9.77 14.61 -5.04
CA SER A 98 -9.12 15.90 -4.70
C SER A 98 -8.57 16.62 -5.92
N GLU A 99 -8.19 15.88 -6.95
CA GLU A 99 -7.48 16.41 -8.12
C GLU A 99 -8.35 16.25 -9.38
N PRO A 100 -9.00 17.33 -9.86
CA PRO A 100 -9.83 17.26 -11.07
C PRO A 100 -9.03 16.72 -12.28
N GLY A 101 -9.63 15.77 -12.99
CA GLY A 101 -9.00 15.13 -14.15
C GLY A 101 -8.08 13.95 -13.81
N THR A 102 -7.81 13.68 -12.54
CA THR A 102 -7.04 12.51 -12.13
C THR A 102 -7.86 11.22 -12.34
N THR A 103 -7.26 10.25 -13.02
CA THR A 103 -7.83 8.93 -13.24
C THR A 103 -6.92 7.85 -12.65
N TYR A 104 -7.52 6.72 -12.27
CA TYR A 104 -6.73 5.58 -11.82
C TYR A 104 -6.05 4.88 -12.99
N LEU A 105 -4.73 4.82 -12.95
CA LEU A 105 -3.92 4.03 -13.88
C LEU A 105 -3.40 2.78 -13.16
N ASP A 106 -3.77 1.60 -13.64
CA ASP A 106 -3.24 0.36 -13.08
C ASP A 106 -1.80 0.12 -13.56
N LEU A 107 -0.90 -0.08 -12.61
CA LEU A 107 0.52 -0.31 -12.88
C LEU A 107 0.84 -1.75 -13.31
N GLY A 108 -0.17 -2.62 -13.33
CA GLY A 108 -0.06 -4.03 -13.68
C GLY A 108 0.47 -4.92 -12.55
N PRO A 109 0.27 -6.25 -12.68
CA PRO A 109 0.64 -7.21 -11.64
C PRO A 109 2.15 -7.30 -11.41
N ASP A 110 2.94 -7.07 -12.47
CA ASP A 110 4.41 -7.26 -12.46
C ASP A 110 5.16 -6.01 -12.01
N HIS A 111 4.46 -4.92 -11.68
CA HIS A 111 5.08 -3.65 -11.29
C HIS A 111 6.13 -3.84 -10.18
N TYR A 112 5.82 -4.62 -9.16
CA TYR A 112 6.74 -4.88 -8.06
C TYR A 112 7.93 -5.76 -8.47
N GLU A 113 7.76 -6.65 -9.41
CA GLU A 113 8.83 -7.50 -9.91
C GLU A 113 9.78 -6.69 -10.77
N ARG A 114 9.24 -5.91 -11.70
CA ARG A 114 10.03 -5.00 -12.55
C ARG A 114 10.85 -4.01 -11.72
N THR A 115 10.22 -3.31 -10.77
CA THR A 115 10.92 -2.28 -9.98
C THR A 115 11.88 -2.86 -8.95
N ARG A 116 11.49 -3.95 -8.27
CA ARG A 116 12.25 -4.47 -7.15
C ARG A 116 13.33 -5.48 -7.55
N ASN A 117 13.08 -6.25 -8.61
CA ASN A 117 14.05 -7.24 -9.08
C ASN A 117 15.22 -6.58 -9.78
N HIS A 118 15.00 -5.50 -10.53
CA HIS A 118 16.08 -4.77 -11.16
C HIS A 118 17.11 -4.25 -10.16
N ASP A 119 16.69 -3.46 -9.18
CA ASP A 119 17.59 -2.90 -8.16
C ASP A 119 18.25 -3.97 -7.28
N ARG A 120 17.52 -5.04 -6.99
CA ARG A 120 18.06 -6.16 -6.21
C ARG A 120 19.03 -6.98 -7.03
N ALA A 121 18.70 -7.25 -8.30
CA ALA A 121 19.57 -7.99 -9.20
C ALA A 121 20.87 -7.22 -9.44
N LEU A 122 20.76 -5.91 -9.66
CA LEU A 122 21.91 -5.02 -9.82
C LEU A 122 22.80 -5.04 -8.57
N ARG A 123 22.24 -4.81 -7.39
CA ARG A 123 23.02 -4.87 -6.12
C ARG A 123 23.67 -6.23 -5.90
N ASN A 124 22.96 -7.31 -6.18
CA ASN A 124 23.51 -8.66 -6.05
C ASN A 124 24.65 -8.94 -7.06
N ALA A 125 24.50 -8.44 -8.29
CA ALA A 125 25.55 -8.55 -9.30
C ALA A 125 26.81 -7.78 -8.91
N ILE A 126 26.66 -6.53 -8.45
CA ILE A 126 27.76 -5.71 -7.95
C ILE A 126 28.45 -6.39 -6.75
N HIS A 127 27.67 -6.88 -5.79
CA HIS A 127 28.22 -7.56 -4.62
C HIS A 127 29.03 -8.82 -5.00
N ARG A 128 28.52 -9.62 -5.95
CA ARG A 128 29.24 -10.80 -6.46
C ARG A 128 30.56 -10.43 -7.14
N LEU A 129 30.55 -9.40 -7.99
CA LEU A 129 31.76 -8.93 -8.69
C LEU A 129 32.78 -8.37 -7.71
N ASN A 130 32.34 -7.59 -6.72
CA ASN A 130 33.23 -7.09 -5.66
C ASN A 130 33.84 -8.23 -4.82
N ALA A 131 33.08 -9.29 -4.52
CA ALA A 131 33.57 -10.46 -3.80
C ALA A 131 34.61 -11.26 -4.59
N LEU A 132 34.57 -11.17 -5.92
CA LEU A 132 35.58 -11.76 -6.83
C LEU A 132 36.80 -10.84 -7.02
N GLY A 133 36.87 -9.69 -6.33
CA GLY A 133 37.99 -8.75 -6.42
C GLY A 133 37.88 -7.71 -7.54
N TYR A 134 36.76 -7.64 -8.25
CA TYR A 134 36.56 -6.65 -9.32
C TYR A 134 35.94 -5.37 -8.74
N ARG A 135 36.42 -4.22 -9.24
CA ARG A 135 35.77 -2.91 -9.00
C ARG A 135 34.74 -2.66 -10.11
N VAL A 136 33.48 -2.42 -9.74
CA VAL A 136 32.39 -2.22 -10.69
C VAL A 136 32.04 -0.74 -10.79
N THR A 137 32.11 -0.19 -12.02
CA THR A 137 31.56 1.13 -12.38
C THR A 137 30.35 0.92 -13.27
N LEU A 138 29.27 1.67 -13.02
CA LEU A 138 28.05 1.60 -13.80
C LEU A 138 27.97 2.81 -14.70
N GLU A 139 27.73 2.58 -15.99
CA GLU A 139 27.41 3.60 -16.97
C GLU A 139 25.97 3.35 -17.45
N ALA A 140 25.16 4.40 -17.52
CA ALA A 140 23.82 4.30 -18.09
C ALA A 140 23.93 4.15 -19.60
N ALA A 141 23.20 3.15 -20.16
CA ALA A 141 23.14 2.93 -21.60
C ALA A 141 22.08 3.84 -22.25
#